data_28de812d592b2e0479a16f54d0131e45
#
_entry.id   28de812d592b2e0479a16f54d0131e45
#
_cell.length_a   1.000
_cell.length_b   1.000
_cell.length_c   1.000
_cell.angle_alpha   90.00
_cell.angle_beta   90.00
_cell.angle_gamma   90.00
#
_symmetry.space_group_name_H-M   'P 1'
#
loop_
_entity.id
_entity.type
_entity.pdbx_description
1 polymer ?
#
loop_
_entity_poly.entity_id
_entity_poly.type
_entity_poly.pdbx_seq_one_letter_code
_entity_poly.pdbx_strand_id
1 'polypeptide(L)'
;MYANVCPHRGVTIESSKKGEKSKFSCPFHGWTFNNEGNLIGYPKKEQFGEIDKDCYGLKELPATEKFGFLWVHPKRDGNIDLDELLGKELQAEFDAWNFQSLVFANEDLYFTDMNWKLAIDTFGETYHFSVLHKDSLFESFYGNCQMFDSFQLNGRLILCKRTIDEMRKLPESEWDICAGSLPVYYLFPNIIFMPTQEGAFLVKEYPAENSPHKSYSKISFYFYPQVLKQLKELEKTGIDGKQLLEDQYGGFASVIRDEDYVAAASSHKGLRSGNIDYLTFGKNEPALHHYHNTYREALGMQSLPLEEA
;
A
#
# COMPACT_ATOMS: atom_id res chain seq x y z
N MET A 1 1.16 5.81 -19.34
CA MET A 1 0.05 4.88 -18.96
C MET A 1 -1.26 5.40 -19.54
N TYR A 2 -2.25 4.53 -19.80
CA TYR A 2 -3.53 4.94 -20.38
C TYR A 2 -4.69 4.60 -19.45
N ALA A 3 -5.70 5.47 -19.43
CA ALA A 3 -6.96 5.16 -18.77
C ALA A 3 -7.62 3.96 -19.46
N ASN A 4 -7.99 2.94 -18.69
CA ASN A 4 -8.61 1.73 -19.20
C ASN A 4 -10.12 1.93 -19.51
N VAL A 5 -10.40 2.93 -20.33
CA VAL A 5 -11.75 3.38 -20.67
C VAL A 5 -11.85 3.63 -22.18
N CYS A 6 -12.77 2.95 -22.83
CA CYS A 6 -13.02 3.15 -24.25
C CYS A 6 -13.66 4.53 -24.52
N PRO A 7 -13.04 5.40 -25.35
CA PRO A 7 -13.54 6.74 -25.62
C PRO A 7 -14.87 6.75 -26.42
N HIS A 8 -15.30 5.60 -26.96
CA HIS A 8 -16.59 5.51 -27.64
C HIS A 8 -17.77 5.60 -26.66
N ARG A 9 -17.84 4.70 -25.64
CA ARG A 9 -18.97 4.64 -24.70
C ARG A 9 -18.57 4.22 -23.28
N GLY A 10 -17.32 4.43 -22.87
CA GLY A 10 -16.87 4.31 -21.48
C GLY A 10 -16.64 2.90 -20.96
N VAL A 11 -16.69 1.87 -21.81
CA VAL A 11 -16.47 0.47 -21.36
C VAL A 11 -14.99 0.22 -21.07
N THR A 12 -14.72 -0.58 -20.05
CA THR A 12 -13.38 -1.10 -19.73
C THR A 12 -12.84 -1.92 -20.91
N ILE A 13 -11.66 -1.61 -21.38
CA ILE A 13 -11.06 -2.24 -22.57
C ILE A 13 -10.38 -3.56 -22.22
N GLU A 14 -9.64 -3.57 -21.12
CA GLU A 14 -8.88 -4.74 -20.66
C GLU A 14 -9.27 -5.12 -19.22
N SER A 15 -9.75 -6.34 -19.06
CA SER A 15 -10.15 -6.87 -17.75
C SER A 15 -9.13 -7.81 -17.11
N SER A 16 -8.14 -8.25 -17.87
CA SER A 16 -7.07 -9.11 -17.34
C SER A 16 -6.17 -8.32 -16.39
N LYS A 17 -5.83 -8.91 -15.25
CA LYS A 17 -4.95 -8.28 -14.26
C LYS A 17 -3.53 -8.03 -14.80
N LYS A 18 -3.03 -8.89 -15.70
CA LYS A 18 -1.73 -8.77 -16.35
C LYS A 18 -1.70 -9.52 -17.68
N GLY A 19 -0.81 -9.14 -18.57
CA GLY A 19 -0.60 -9.77 -19.87
C GLY A 19 0.18 -8.86 -20.83
N GLU A 20 0.49 -9.39 -22.00
CA GLU A 20 1.15 -8.67 -23.08
C GLU A 20 0.30 -8.75 -24.34
N LYS A 21 0.01 -7.60 -24.94
CA LYS A 21 -0.76 -7.49 -26.17
C LYS A 21 -0.19 -6.37 -27.04
N SER A 22 -0.17 -6.56 -28.34
CA SER A 22 0.20 -5.53 -29.30
C SER A 22 -0.98 -4.61 -29.68
N LYS A 23 -2.21 -5.01 -29.32
CA LYS A 23 -3.46 -4.29 -29.60
C LYS A 23 -4.47 -4.55 -28.50
N PHE A 24 -5.27 -3.56 -28.20
CA PHE A 24 -6.34 -3.61 -27.22
C PHE A 24 -7.68 -3.35 -27.93
N SER A 25 -8.58 -4.30 -27.91
CA SER A 25 -9.91 -4.17 -28.54
C SER A 25 -11.00 -4.08 -27.48
N CYS A 26 -11.80 -3.04 -27.56
CA CYS A 26 -12.94 -2.85 -26.67
C CYS A 26 -13.94 -4.03 -26.83
N PRO A 27 -14.31 -4.72 -25.74
CA PRO A 27 -15.20 -5.89 -25.83
C PRO A 27 -16.63 -5.55 -26.25
N PHE A 28 -17.00 -4.26 -26.22
CA PHE A 28 -18.36 -3.84 -26.56
C PHE A 28 -18.57 -3.70 -28.07
N HIS A 29 -17.73 -2.92 -28.76
CA HIS A 29 -17.93 -2.64 -30.19
C HIS A 29 -16.68 -2.86 -31.04
N GLY A 30 -15.63 -3.48 -30.50
CA GLY A 30 -14.41 -3.81 -31.26
C GLY A 30 -13.53 -2.62 -31.64
N TRP A 31 -13.71 -1.45 -31.04
CA TRP A 31 -12.79 -0.35 -31.22
C TRP A 31 -11.40 -0.78 -30.74
N THR A 32 -10.39 -0.67 -31.62
CA THR A 32 -9.09 -1.25 -31.39
C THR A 32 -8.01 -0.18 -31.34
N PHE A 33 -7.16 -0.28 -30.33
CA PHE A 33 -6.08 0.66 -30.03
C PHE A 33 -4.73 -0.06 -30.09
N ASN A 34 -3.69 0.65 -30.49
CA ASN A 34 -2.30 0.16 -30.41
C ASN A 34 -1.70 0.44 -29.01
N ASN A 35 -0.43 0.04 -28.80
CA ASN A 35 0.29 0.24 -27.53
C ASN A 35 0.59 1.72 -27.21
N GLU A 36 0.47 2.58 -28.23
CA GLU A 36 0.61 4.04 -28.10
C GLU A 36 -0.74 4.72 -27.79
N GLY A 37 -1.79 3.93 -27.55
CA GLY A 37 -3.14 4.44 -27.27
C GLY A 37 -3.91 4.97 -28.47
N ASN A 38 -3.36 4.91 -29.68
CA ASN A 38 -4.03 5.43 -30.88
C ASN A 38 -5.14 4.50 -31.36
N LEU A 39 -6.28 5.07 -31.78
CA LEU A 39 -7.35 4.30 -32.40
C LEU A 39 -6.93 3.84 -33.81
N ILE A 40 -6.65 2.55 -33.98
CA ILE A 40 -6.20 1.97 -35.25
C ILE A 40 -7.35 1.39 -36.08
N GLY A 41 -8.47 1.06 -35.47
CA GLY A 41 -9.62 0.52 -36.20
C GLY A 41 -10.93 0.50 -35.39
N TYR A 42 -12.03 0.54 -36.11
CA TYR A 42 -13.37 0.34 -35.58
C TYR A 42 -14.25 -0.31 -36.64
N PRO A 43 -15.18 -1.22 -36.28
CA PRO A 43 -16.10 -1.87 -37.20
C PRO A 43 -17.13 -0.89 -37.77
N LYS A 44 -17.72 -1.25 -38.94
CA LYS A 44 -18.83 -0.53 -39.56
C LYS A 44 -18.61 0.96 -39.71
N LYS A 45 -17.45 1.31 -40.27
CA LYS A 45 -17.03 2.71 -40.48
C LYS A 45 -18.06 3.56 -41.17
N GLU A 46 -18.79 2.97 -42.10
CA GLU A 46 -19.85 3.60 -42.87
C GLU A 46 -21.04 4.15 -42.02
N GLN A 47 -21.13 3.70 -40.76
CA GLN A 47 -22.18 4.14 -39.83
C GLN A 47 -21.78 5.38 -39.01
N PHE A 48 -20.52 5.78 -39.06
CA PHE A 48 -20.00 6.85 -38.18
C PHE A 48 -19.66 8.16 -38.94
N GLY A 49 -19.75 8.17 -40.26
CA GLY A 49 -19.24 9.28 -41.06
C GLY A 49 -17.69 9.38 -40.97
N GLU A 50 -17.16 10.57 -41.23
CA GLU A 50 -15.74 10.82 -41.07
C GLU A 50 -15.37 11.02 -39.59
N ILE A 51 -14.62 10.07 -39.03
CA ILE A 51 -14.07 10.17 -37.68
C ILE A 51 -12.60 10.54 -37.76
N ASP A 52 -12.25 11.65 -37.13
CA ASP A 52 -10.86 11.96 -36.82
C ASP A 52 -10.37 11.01 -35.69
N LYS A 53 -9.58 10.01 -36.06
CA LYS A 53 -9.10 8.98 -35.12
C LYS A 53 -8.23 9.56 -34.00
N ASP A 54 -7.55 10.66 -34.22
CA ASP A 54 -6.67 11.28 -33.23
C ASP A 54 -7.49 11.86 -32.05
N CYS A 55 -8.77 12.21 -32.31
CA CYS A 55 -9.68 12.63 -31.26
C CYS A 55 -10.16 11.47 -30.36
N TYR A 56 -10.01 10.22 -30.79
CA TYR A 56 -10.53 9.03 -30.11
C TYR A 56 -9.41 8.11 -29.58
N GLY A 57 -8.21 8.61 -29.40
CA GLY A 57 -7.14 7.90 -28.68
C GLY A 57 -7.47 7.66 -27.21
N LEU A 58 -6.85 6.64 -26.63
CA LEU A 58 -6.89 6.42 -25.18
C LEU A 58 -6.29 7.62 -24.46
N LYS A 59 -6.86 7.95 -23.30
CA LYS A 59 -6.38 9.09 -22.54
C LYS A 59 -5.15 8.71 -21.73
N GLU A 60 -4.03 9.36 -22.03
CA GLU A 60 -2.79 9.17 -21.29
C GLU A 60 -2.90 9.79 -19.90
N LEU A 61 -2.31 9.08 -18.93
CA LEU A 61 -2.14 9.53 -17.55
C LEU A 61 -0.64 9.66 -17.27
N PRO A 62 -0.21 10.72 -16.57
CA PRO A 62 1.18 10.85 -16.14
C PRO A 62 1.58 9.61 -15.33
N ALA A 63 2.70 9.01 -15.69
CA ALA A 63 3.24 7.84 -15.01
C ALA A 63 4.77 7.86 -15.07
N THR A 64 5.40 7.43 -13.98
CA THR A 64 6.84 7.24 -13.90
C THR A 64 7.16 5.98 -13.11
N GLU A 65 8.23 5.28 -13.47
CA GLU A 65 8.74 4.14 -12.75
C GLU A 65 10.00 4.55 -11.99
N LYS A 66 9.99 4.40 -10.67
CA LYS A 66 11.13 4.69 -9.81
C LYS A 66 11.05 3.88 -8.52
N PHE A 67 12.18 3.42 -8.01
CA PHE A 67 12.31 2.63 -6.77
C PHE A 67 11.54 1.30 -6.80
N GLY A 68 11.28 0.72 -7.98
CA GLY A 68 10.45 -0.49 -8.13
C GLY A 68 8.95 -0.25 -8.05
N PHE A 69 8.52 1.01 -7.91
CA PHE A 69 7.11 1.39 -7.94
C PHE A 69 6.74 2.07 -9.24
N LEU A 70 5.51 1.83 -9.66
CA LEU A 70 4.86 2.56 -10.74
C LEU A 70 3.99 3.67 -10.15
N TRP A 71 4.46 4.90 -10.26
CA TRP A 71 3.74 6.09 -9.79
C TRP A 71 2.81 6.58 -10.88
N VAL A 72 1.55 6.83 -10.55
CA VAL A 72 0.52 7.25 -11.52
C VAL A 72 -0.29 8.39 -10.95
N HIS A 73 -0.44 9.47 -11.72
CA HIS A 73 -1.37 10.53 -11.37
C HIS A 73 -2.75 10.26 -12.00
N PRO A 74 -3.86 10.32 -11.22
CA PRO A 74 -5.19 9.94 -11.73
C PRO A 74 -5.81 10.96 -12.69
N LYS A 75 -5.27 12.18 -12.78
CA LYS A 75 -5.73 13.24 -13.70
C LYS A 75 -4.77 13.39 -14.86
N ARG A 76 -5.31 13.62 -16.07
CA ARG A 76 -4.53 13.78 -17.31
C ARG A 76 -3.57 14.96 -17.31
N ASP A 77 -3.98 16.04 -16.69
CA ASP A 77 -3.24 17.31 -16.54
C ASP A 77 -2.45 17.39 -15.23
N GLY A 78 -2.37 16.26 -14.51
CA GLY A 78 -1.59 16.17 -13.30
C GLY A 78 -0.08 16.14 -13.57
N ASN A 79 0.69 16.38 -12.53
CA ASN A 79 2.14 16.25 -12.53
C ASN A 79 2.58 15.24 -11.48
N ILE A 80 3.65 14.50 -11.74
CA ILE A 80 4.32 13.64 -10.77
C ILE A 80 5.66 14.27 -10.46
N ASP A 81 5.74 14.88 -9.30
CA ASP A 81 6.98 15.38 -8.73
C ASP A 81 7.33 14.50 -7.52
N LEU A 82 8.30 13.61 -7.69
CA LEU A 82 8.72 12.71 -6.61
C LEU A 82 9.55 13.43 -5.55
N ASP A 83 10.16 14.56 -5.86
CA ASP A 83 10.87 15.37 -4.86
C ASP A 83 9.86 16.07 -3.93
N GLU A 84 8.74 16.53 -4.48
CA GLU A 84 7.63 17.08 -3.70
C GLU A 84 6.90 15.96 -2.93
N LEU A 85 6.65 14.81 -3.57
CA LEU A 85 5.86 13.73 -2.97
C LEU A 85 6.60 13.00 -1.85
N LEU A 86 7.87 12.65 -2.04
CA LEU A 86 8.63 11.79 -1.13
C LEU A 86 9.68 12.55 -0.32
N GLY A 87 10.18 13.67 -0.83
CA GLY A 87 11.37 14.32 -0.29
C GLY A 87 12.67 13.55 -0.62
N LYS A 88 13.79 14.21 -0.51
CA LYS A 88 15.10 13.64 -0.87
C LYS A 88 15.54 12.52 0.09
N GLU A 89 15.22 12.64 1.36
CA GLU A 89 15.61 11.68 2.39
C GLU A 89 14.92 10.33 2.18
N LEU A 90 13.60 10.32 1.98
CA LEU A 90 12.85 9.09 1.74
C LEU A 90 13.23 8.45 0.39
N GLN A 91 13.54 9.27 -0.63
CA GLN A 91 14.05 8.75 -1.90
C GLN A 91 15.41 8.05 -1.73
N ALA A 92 16.32 8.61 -0.92
CA ALA A 92 17.61 8.00 -0.65
C ALA A 92 17.45 6.66 0.10
N GLU A 93 16.50 6.56 1.02
CA GLU A 93 16.17 5.28 1.67
C GLU A 93 15.63 4.26 0.68
N PHE A 94 14.72 4.66 -0.22
CA PHE A 94 14.14 3.75 -1.22
C PHE A 94 15.17 3.28 -2.25
N ASP A 95 16.16 4.10 -2.58
CA ASP A 95 17.30 3.68 -3.39
C ASP A 95 18.15 2.60 -2.68
N ALA A 96 18.36 2.75 -1.37
CA ALA A 96 19.14 1.80 -0.57
C ALA A 96 18.45 0.43 -0.42
N TRP A 97 17.12 0.38 -0.39
CA TRP A 97 16.35 -0.85 -0.25
C TRP A 97 16.34 -1.76 -1.48
N ASN A 98 16.62 -1.24 -2.68
CA ASN A 98 16.59 -2.00 -3.94
C ASN A 98 15.24 -2.71 -4.20
N PHE A 99 14.12 -2.02 -3.97
CA PHE A 99 12.77 -2.58 -4.13
C PHE A 99 12.46 -3.04 -5.56
N GLN A 100 13.16 -2.52 -6.58
CA GLN A 100 13.02 -2.97 -7.97
C GLN A 100 13.36 -4.45 -8.17
N SER A 101 14.09 -5.08 -7.25
CA SER A 101 14.39 -6.52 -7.31
C SER A 101 13.28 -7.40 -6.73
N LEU A 102 12.30 -6.83 -6.04
CA LEU A 102 11.21 -7.56 -5.42
C LEU A 102 10.33 -8.28 -6.46
N VAL A 103 9.98 -9.51 -6.16
CA VAL A 103 9.13 -10.37 -6.99
C VAL A 103 7.79 -10.55 -6.31
N PHE A 104 6.72 -10.21 -7.04
CA PHE A 104 5.35 -10.40 -6.55
C PHE A 104 5.06 -11.87 -6.25
N ALA A 105 4.50 -12.16 -5.10
CA ALA A 105 4.12 -13.51 -4.67
C ALA A 105 2.59 -13.70 -4.64
N ASN A 106 1.87 -12.90 -3.85
CA ASN A 106 0.43 -13.03 -3.66
C ASN A 106 -0.21 -11.67 -3.34
N GLU A 107 -1.52 -11.58 -3.49
CA GLU A 107 -2.35 -10.45 -3.08
C GLU A 107 -3.67 -10.96 -2.51
N ASP A 108 -3.97 -10.58 -1.28
CA ASP A 108 -5.25 -10.84 -0.61
C ASP A 108 -6.12 -9.58 -0.58
N LEU A 109 -7.42 -9.78 -0.63
CA LEU A 109 -8.42 -8.72 -0.63
C LEU A 109 -9.38 -8.91 0.54
N TYR A 110 -9.44 -7.91 1.44
CA TYR A 110 -10.31 -7.92 2.61
C TYR A 110 -11.30 -6.77 2.55
N PHE A 111 -12.59 -7.07 2.68
CA PHE A 111 -13.66 -6.08 2.79
C PHE A 111 -14.05 -5.91 4.26
N THR A 112 -14.25 -4.67 4.68
CA THR A 112 -14.57 -4.33 6.07
C THR A 112 -15.66 -3.26 6.15
N ASP A 113 -16.47 -3.32 7.23
CA ASP A 113 -17.50 -2.33 7.54
C ASP A 113 -16.93 -1.20 8.40
N MET A 114 -15.88 -0.55 7.91
CA MET A 114 -15.24 0.61 8.56
C MET A 114 -14.76 1.64 7.55
N ASN A 115 -14.41 2.81 8.02
CA ASN A 115 -13.70 3.79 7.21
C ASN A 115 -12.25 3.33 6.99
N TRP A 116 -11.75 3.42 5.76
CA TRP A 116 -10.40 2.98 5.40
C TRP A 116 -9.28 3.68 6.18
N LYS A 117 -9.51 4.90 6.73
CA LYS A 117 -8.52 5.58 7.57
C LYS A 117 -8.31 4.87 8.91
N LEU A 118 -9.35 4.24 9.47
CA LEU A 118 -9.20 3.42 10.67
C LEU A 118 -8.34 2.17 10.41
N ALA A 119 -8.37 1.61 9.20
CA ALA A 119 -7.44 0.55 8.82
C ALA A 119 -5.98 1.04 8.84
N ILE A 120 -5.72 2.25 8.34
CA ILE A 120 -4.38 2.86 8.41
C ILE A 120 -3.97 3.12 9.88
N ASP A 121 -4.89 3.57 10.72
CA ASP A 121 -4.62 3.90 12.12
C ASP A 121 -4.04 2.69 12.88
N THR A 122 -4.46 1.46 12.56
CA THR A 122 -3.94 0.25 13.23
C THR A 122 -2.45 0.02 13.01
N PHE A 123 -1.85 0.62 11.99
CA PHE A 123 -0.41 0.55 11.72
C PHE A 123 0.39 1.72 12.34
N GLY A 124 -0.28 2.68 12.93
CA GLY A 124 0.30 3.96 13.35
C GLY A 124 0.86 3.98 14.77
N GLU A 125 0.74 2.88 15.54
CA GLU A 125 1.22 2.82 16.93
C GLU A 125 1.41 1.37 17.38
N THR A 126 2.04 1.17 18.55
CA THR A 126 2.26 -0.15 19.16
C THR A 126 1.69 -0.26 20.59
N TYR A 127 0.90 0.72 20.99
CA TYR A 127 0.30 0.76 22.34
C TYR A 127 -0.67 -0.41 22.57
N HIS A 128 -1.40 -0.83 21.51
CA HIS A 128 -2.33 -1.95 21.57
C HIS A 128 -1.66 -3.33 21.60
N PHE A 129 -0.36 -3.45 21.28
CA PHE A 129 0.32 -4.74 21.12
C PHE A 129 0.23 -5.63 22.34
N SER A 130 0.41 -5.08 23.55
CA SER A 130 0.39 -5.86 24.79
C SER A 130 -1.01 -6.39 25.18
N VAL A 131 -2.05 -5.90 24.56
CA VAL A 131 -3.44 -6.28 24.85
C VAL A 131 -4.09 -7.01 23.70
N LEU A 132 -4.11 -6.39 22.51
CA LEU A 132 -4.74 -6.95 21.32
C LEU A 132 -3.92 -8.12 20.76
N HIS A 133 -2.61 -7.91 20.62
CA HIS A 133 -1.68 -8.88 20.02
C HIS A 133 -0.91 -9.72 21.05
N LYS A 134 -1.44 -9.86 22.27
CA LYS A 134 -0.74 -10.54 23.39
C LYS A 134 -0.34 -11.98 23.05
N ASP A 135 -1.13 -12.66 22.23
CA ASP A 135 -0.94 -14.06 21.83
C ASP A 135 -0.44 -14.18 20.37
N SER A 136 -0.06 -13.05 19.72
CA SER A 136 0.41 -13.00 18.34
C SER A 136 1.72 -12.21 18.21
N LEU A 137 1.68 -10.92 17.92
CA LEU A 137 2.87 -10.10 17.64
C LEU A 137 3.66 -9.71 18.89
N PHE A 138 3.04 -9.63 20.08
CA PHE A 138 3.70 -9.12 21.28
C PHE A 138 4.89 -9.96 21.75
N GLU A 139 4.93 -11.25 21.40
CA GLU A 139 6.09 -12.10 21.68
C GLU A 139 7.32 -11.68 20.86
N SER A 140 7.12 -11.07 19.70
CA SER A 140 8.18 -10.66 18.78
C SER A 140 8.54 -9.18 18.90
N PHE A 141 7.64 -8.33 19.40
CA PHE A 141 7.83 -6.88 19.46
C PHE A 141 7.73 -6.33 20.89
N TYR A 142 8.42 -5.20 21.12
CA TYR A 142 8.16 -4.38 22.28
C TYR A 142 6.92 -3.51 22.03
N GLY A 143 5.92 -3.64 22.89
CA GLY A 143 4.80 -2.71 22.89
C GLY A 143 5.24 -1.33 23.37
N ASN A 144 4.74 -0.27 22.75
CA ASN A 144 5.02 1.11 23.11
C ASN A 144 6.51 1.51 23.05
N CYS A 145 7.26 0.87 22.16
CA CYS A 145 8.66 1.17 21.85
C CYS A 145 8.81 1.36 20.34
N GLN A 146 8.84 2.61 19.91
CA GLN A 146 8.84 2.97 18.51
C GLN A 146 9.54 4.30 18.26
N MET A 147 9.97 4.53 17.01
CA MET A 147 10.50 5.80 16.53
C MET A 147 9.67 6.24 15.33
N PHE A 148 9.48 7.54 15.19
CA PHE A 148 8.75 8.10 14.06
C PHE A 148 9.52 9.23 13.41
N ASP A 149 9.59 9.19 12.07
CA ASP A 149 10.15 10.23 11.22
C ASP A 149 9.11 10.65 10.18
N SER A 150 8.99 11.95 9.91
CA SER A 150 8.11 12.51 8.90
C SER A 150 8.90 12.93 7.65
N PHE A 151 8.35 12.64 6.47
CA PHE A 151 8.91 12.98 5.16
C PHE A 151 7.81 13.63 4.33
N GLN A 152 7.70 14.94 4.36
CA GLN A 152 6.62 15.66 3.69
C GLN A 152 5.23 15.13 4.17
N LEU A 153 4.43 14.62 3.23
CA LEU A 153 3.15 14.00 3.50
C LEU A 153 3.26 12.54 4.01
N ASN A 154 4.47 11.98 4.01
CA ASN A 154 4.73 10.58 4.33
C ASN A 154 5.35 10.45 5.72
N GLY A 155 5.42 9.22 6.21
CA GLY A 155 6.07 8.94 7.49
C GLY A 155 6.70 7.55 7.52
N ARG A 156 7.59 7.35 8.48
CA ARG A 156 8.17 6.05 8.81
C ARG A 156 8.05 5.81 10.30
N LEU A 157 7.31 4.79 10.68
CA LEU A 157 7.29 4.27 12.03
C LEU A 157 8.23 3.06 12.10
N ILE A 158 9.17 3.05 13.03
CA ILE A 158 10.07 1.91 13.26
C ILE A 158 9.59 1.20 14.52
N LEU A 159 9.09 -0.02 14.36
CA LEU A 159 8.65 -0.87 15.46
C LEU A 159 9.83 -1.67 15.99
N CYS A 160 10.03 -1.67 17.30
CA CYS A 160 11.17 -2.33 17.94
C CYS A 160 10.89 -3.83 18.15
N LYS A 161 11.68 -4.69 17.51
CA LYS A 161 11.65 -6.14 17.76
C LYS A 161 12.45 -6.50 19.02
N ARG A 162 12.05 -7.57 19.73
CA ARG A 162 12.80 -8.07 20.91
C ARG A 162 14.19 -8.59 20.55
N THR A 163 14.39 -9.01 19.31
CA THR A 163 15.71 -9.40 18.76
C THR A 163 16.75 -8.28 18.79
N ILE A 164 16.34 -7.03 18.98
CA ILE A 164 17.24 -5.89 19.16
C ILE A 164 18.18 -6.08 20.36
N ASP A 165 17.76 -6.80 21.40
CA ASP A 165 18.59 -7.05 22.57
C ASP A 165 19.80 -7.93 22.28
N GLU A 166 19.66 -8.86 21.32
CA GLU A 166 20.79 -9.66 20.84
C GLU A 166 21.64 -8.88 19.84
N MET A 167 20.99 -8.13 18.92
CA MET A 167 21.69 -7.31 17.95
C MET A 167 22.59 -6.26 18.61
N ARG A 168 22.16 -5.63 19.71
CA ARG A 168 22.94 -4.64 20.47
C ARG A 168 24.22 -5.19 21.08
N LYS A 169 24.41 -6.51 21.16
CA LYS A 169 25.65 -7.15 21.62
C LYS A 169 26.70 -7.27 20.51
N LEU A 170 26.28 -7.08 19.25
CA LEU A 170 27.15 -7.10 18.09
C LEU A 170 27.78 -5.73 17.83
N PRO A 171 28.91 -5.66 17.10
CA PRO A 171 29.42 -4.40 16.57
C PRO A 171 28.37 -3.68 15.71
N GLU A 172 28.32 -2.35 15.75
CA GLU A 172 27.36 -1.56 14.97
C GLU A 172 27.43 -1.83 13.45
N SER A 173 28.60 -2.20 12.93
CA SER A 173 28.80 -2.58 11.53
C SER A 173 28.07 -3.86 11.11
N GLU A 174 27.60 -4.64 12.08
CA GLU A 174 26.84 -5.88 11.86
C GLU A 174 25.34 -5.71 12.13
N TRP A 175 24.91 -4.50 12.49
CA TRP A 175 23.50 -4.24 12.73
C TRP A 175 22.70 -4.24 11.42
N ASP A 176 21.57 -4.92 11.45
CA ASP A 176 20.58 -4.98 10.36
C ASP A 176 19.26 -4.41 10.87
N ILE A 177 18.78 -3.38 10.20
CA ILE A 177 17.56 -2.68 10.61
C ILE A 177 16.37 -3.64 10.68
N CYS A 178 16.24 -4.57 9.74
CA CYS A 178 15.14 -5.53 9.72
C CYS A 178 15.30 -6.65 10.75
N ALA A 179 16.53 -6.92 11.23
CA ALA A 179 16.74 -7.88 12.32
C ALA A 179 16.25 -7.33 13.66
N GLY A 180 16.52 -6.04 13.95
CA GLY A 180 16.18 -5.39 15.22
C GLY A 180 14.85 -4.64 15.21
N SER A 181 14.25 -4.41 14.05
CA SER A 181 13.04 -3.61 13.92
C SER A 181 12.20 -4.00 12.69
N LEU A 182 11.02 -3.41 12.58
CA LEU A 182 10.18 -3.42 11.39
C LEU A 182 9.89 -1.97 10.99
N PRO A 183 10.47 -1.47 9.90
CA PRO A 183 10.08 -0.20 9.32
C PRO A 183 8.67 -0.30 8.71
N VAL A 184 7.81 0.63 9.06
CA VAL A 184 6.46 0.79 8.52
C VAL A 184 6.38 2.16 7.86
N TYR A 185 6.49 2.20 6.54
CA TYR A 185 6.33 3.42 5.78
C TYR A 185 4.85 3.68 5.53
N TYR A 186 4.41 4.86 5.88
CA TYR A 186 3.16 5.41 5.46
C TYR A 186 3.39 6.29 4.23
N LEU A 187 2.84 5.91 3.08
CA LEU A 187 2.89 6.67 1.85
C LEU A 187 1.51 7.27 1.57
N PHE A 188 1.44 8.59 1.65
CA PHE A 188 0.20 9.33 1.48
C PHE A 188 -0.43 9.06 0.09
N PRO A 189 -1.74 8.88 -0.01
CA PRO A 189 -2.73 9.01 1.07
C PRO A 189 -3.12 7.70 1.78
N ASN A 190 -2.80 6.52 1.25
CA ASN A 190 -3.50 5.29 1.64
C ASN A 190 -2.65 4.02 1.53
N ILE A 191 -1.35 4.13 1.60
CA ILE A 191 -0.43 3.00 1.45
C ILE A 191 0.40 2.82 2.72
N ILE A 192 0.43 1.58 3.21
CA ILE A 192 1.41 1.10 4.19
C ILE A 192 2.37 0.17 3.47
N PHE A 193 3.66 0.40 3.62
CA PHE A 193 4.72 -0.40 3.02
C PHE A 193 5.72 -0.82 4.11
N MET A 194 5.93 -2.12 4.23
CA MET A 194 6.75 -2.72 5.29
C MET A 194 7.81 -3.63 4.68
N PRO A 195 9.05 -3.15 4.48
CA PRO A 195 10.15 -4.00 4.08
C PRO A 195 10.60 -4.90 5.24
N THR A 196 10.99 -6.13 4.89
CA THR A 196 11.56 -7.14 5.79
C THR A 196 12.86 -7.68 5.20
N GLN A 197 13.56 -8.57 5.92
CA GLN A 197 14.74 -9.25 5.39
C GLN A 197 14.40 -10.15 4.19
N GLU A 198 13.21 -10.71 4.16
CA GLU A 198 12.77 -11.65 3.13
C GLU A 198 12.15 -10.96 1.92
N GLY A 199 11.61 -9.75 2.10
CA GLY A 199 10.86 -9.07 1.06
C GLY A 199 10.11 -7.84 1.55
N ALA A 200 8.82 -7.73 1.21
CA ALA A 200 7.99 -6.61 1.66
C ALA A 200 6.50 -6.96 1.66
N PHE A 201 5.77 -6.26 2.53
CA PHE A 201 4.31 -6.17 2.52
C PHE A 201 3.89 -4.80 1.97
N LEU A 202 2.88 -4.80 1.14
CA LEU A 202 2.27 -3.59 0.61
C LEU A 202 0.77 -3.64 0.87
N VAL A 203 0.30 -2.82 1.80
CA VAL A 203 -1.13 -2.68 2.13
C VAL A 203 -1.65 -1.40 1.48
N LYS A 204 -2.71 -1.52 0.71
CA LYS A 204 -3.38 -0.40 0.06
C LYS A 204 -4.83 -0.35 0.51
N GLU A 205 -5.23 0.77 1.10
CA GLU A 205 -6.55 0.98 1.66
C GLU A 205 -7.44 1.81 0.74
N TYR A 206 -8.66 1.38 0.51
CA TYR A 206 -9.60 2.08 -0.36
C TYR A 206 -11.00 2.12 0.23
N PRO A 207 -11.75 3.23 0.00
CA PRO A 207 -13.18 3.22 0.26
C PRO A 207 -13.89 2.22 -0.66
N ALA A 208 -14.95 1.57 -0.16
CA ALA A 208 -15.78 0.65 -0.91
C ALA A 208 -17.20 1.19 -1.09
N GLU A 209 -17.87 0.80 -2.17
CA GLU A 209 -19.28 1.10 -2.45
C GLU A 209 -19.65 2.60 -2.36
N ASN A 210 -18.71 3.51 -2.63
CA ASN A 210 -18.90 4.95 -2.45
C ASN A 210 -19.40 5.34 -1.04
N SER A 211 -19.05 4.57 -0.05
CA SER A 211 -19.48 4.72 1.34
C SER A 211 -18.28 5.09 2.24
N PRO A 212 -18.41 6.07 3.13
CA PRO A 212 -17.40 6.35 4.14
C PRO A 212 -17.35 5.28 5.25
N HIS A 213 -18.27 4.31 5.22
CA HIS A 213 -18.46 3.28 6.22
C HIS A 213 -18.05 1.88 5.74
N LYS A 214 -17.51 1.79 4.54
CA LYS A 214 -17.01 0.53 3.98
C LYS A 214 -15.68 0.76 3.30
N SER A 215 -14.80 -0.20 3.46
CA SER A 215 -13.48 -0.18 2.86
C SER A 215 -13.07 -1.56 2.37
N TYR A 216 -12.00 -1.59 1.60
CA TYR A 216 -11.28 -2.81 1.32
C TYR A 216 -9.78 -2.56 1.32
N SER A 217 -9.06 -3.54 1.80
CA SER A 217 -7.60 -3.57 1.86
C SER A 217 -7.08 -4.57 0.83
N LYS A 218 -6.05 -4.15 0.10
CA LYS A 218 -5.25 -5.04 -0.72
C LYS A 218 -3.92 -5.26 -0.02
N ILE A 219 -3.68 -6.47 0.46
CA ILE A 219 -2.44 -6.85 1.10
C ILE A 219 -1.65 -7.70 0.12
N SER A 220 -0.55 -7.14 -0.38
CA SER A 220 0.32 -7.79 -1.36
C SER A 220 1.65 -8.15 -0.74
N PHE A 221 2.20 -9.30 -1.15
CA PHE A 221 3.46 -9.85 -0.66
C PHE A 221 4.47 -9.94 -1.80
N TYR A 222 5.69 -9.55 -1.49
CA TYR A 222 6.81 -9.56 -2.40
C TYR A 222 8.02 -10.19 -1.73
N PHE A 223 8.86 -10.91 -2.51
CA PHE A 223 10.09 -11.54 -2.03
C PHE A 223 11.31 -11.06 -2.78
N TYR A 224 12.44 -11.01 -2.10
CA TYR A 224 13.72 -10.89 -2.78
C TYR A 224 14.07 -12.20 -3.50
N PRO A 225 14.72 -12.14 -4.68
CA PRO A 225 15.03 -13.33 -5.49
C PRO A 225 15.86 -14.39 -4.77
N GLN A 226 16.72 -13.98 -3.82
CA GLN A 226 17.51 -14.90 -3.00
C GLN A 226 16.64 -15.79 -2.12
N VAL A 227 15.55 -15.26 -1.57
CA VAL A 227 14.60 -16.03 -0.76
C VAL A 227 13.91 -17.09 -1.60
N LEU A 228 13.45 -16.70 -2.80
CA LEU A 228 12.83 -17.64 -3.73
C LEU A 228 13.80 -18.76 -4.17
N LYS A 229 15.10 -18.44 -4.28
CA LYS A 229 16.13 -19.43 -4.56
C LYS A 229 16.34 -20.38 -3.39
N GLN A 230 16.41 -19.87 -2.17
CA GLN A 230 16.55 -20.68 -0.94
C GLN A 230 15.36 -21.65 -0.79
N LEU A 231 14.14 -21.18 -1.05
CA LEU A 231 12.95 -22.01 -0.99
C LEU A 231 12.99 -23.19 -1.99
N LYS A 232 13.42 -22.92 -3.23
CA LYS A 232 13.60 -23.98 -4.23
C LYS A 232 14.67 -25.02 -3.82
N GLU A 233 15.70 -24.61 -3.07
CA GLU A 233 16.67 -25.55 -2.51
C GLU A 233 16.05 -26.39 -1.37
N LEU A 234 15.21 -25.76 -0.52
CA LEU A 234 14.49 -26.47 0.55
C LEU A 234 13.52 -27.52 -0.03
N GLU A 235 12.84 -27.23 -1.14
CA GLU A 235 11.98 -28.19 -1.82
C GLU A 235 12.71 -29.50 -2.20
N LYS A 236 14.01 -29.41 -2.54
CA LYS A 236 14.83 -30.61 -2.84
C LYS A 236 15.06 -31.49 -1.61
N THR A 237 14.89 -30.96 -0.41
CA THR A 237 15.00 -31.70 0.86
C THR A 237 13.66 -32.27 1.33
N GLY A 238 12.58 -32.10 0.54
CA GLY A 238 11.24 -32.55 0.88
C GLY A 238 10.43 -31.58 1.74
N ILE A 239 10.94 -30.37 1.96
CA ILE A 239 10.23 -29.28 2.67
C ILE A 239 9.48 -28.45 1.63
N ASP A 240 8.18 -28.27 1.80
CA ASP A 240 7.39 -27.37 0.96
C ASP A 240 7.69 -25.91 1.32
N GLY A 241 8.67 -25.33 0.62
CA GLY A 241 9.09 -23.95 0.83
C GLY A 241 7.99 -22.95 0.51
N LYS A 242 7.13 -23.27 -0.45
CA LYS A 242 5.99 -22.41 -0.79
C LYS A 242 4.97 -22.37 0.35
N GLN A 243 4.64 -23.54 0.92
CA GLN A 243 3.75 -23.63 2.07
C GLN A 243 4.30 -22.86 3.29
N LEU A 244 5.61 -22.99 3.56
CA LEU A 244 6.24 -22.22 4.65
C LEU A 244 6.04 -20.71 4.50
N LEU A 245 6.19 -20.19 3.28
CA LEU A 245 5.94 -18.78 3.01
C LEU A 245 4.46 -18.44 3.17
N GLU A 246 3.57 -19.23 2.58
CA GLU A 246 2.12 -19.02 2.69
C GLU A 246 1.68 -19.02 4.16
N ASP A 247 2.23 -19.89 4.99
CA ASP A 247 1.94 -19.95 6.42
C ASP A 247 2.47 -18.70 7.17
N GLN A 248 3.70 -18.28 6.88
CA GLN A 248 4.30 -17.10 7.52
C GLN A 248 3.55 -15.82 7.16
N TYR A 249 3.22 -15.62 5.87
CA TYR A 249 2.54 -14.41 5.40
C TYR A 249 1.04 -14.44 5.65
N GLY A 250 0.43 -15.60 5.52
CA GLY A 250 -0.95 -15.82 5.92
C GLY A 250 -1.14 -15.56 7.41
N GLY A 251 -0.16 -15.93 8.25
CA GLY A 251 -0.12 -15.59 9.66
C GLY A 251 -0.15 -14.09 9.90
N PHE A 252 0.74 -13.32 9.26
CA PHE A 252 0.76 -11.86 9.39
C PHE A 252 -0.52 -11.21 8.88
N ALA A 253 -1.00 -11.59 7.70
CA ALA A 253 -2.23 -11.07 7.14
C ALA A 253 -3.46 -11.43 8.00
N SER A 254 -3.46 -12.61 8.64
CA SER A 254 -4.54 -13.01 9.55
C SER A 254 -4.58 -12.17 10.83
N VAL A 255 -3.43 -11.77 11.37
CA VAL A 255 -3.38 -10.85 12.52
C VAL A 255 -4.06 -9.52 12.15
N ILE A 256 -3.69 -8.92 11.02
CA ILE A 256 -4.32 -7.67 10.55
C ILE A 256 -5.83 -7.85 10.40
N ARG A 257 -6.27 -8.93 9.74
CA ARG A 257 -7.69 -9.19 9.46
C ARG A 257 -8.49 -9.50 10.72
N ASP A 258 -7.98 -10.40 11.56
CA ASP A 258 -8.75 -11.06 12.62
C ASP A 258 -8.60 -10.35 13.98
N GLU A 259 -7.59 -9.51 14.15
CA GLU A 259 -7.34 -8.73 15.35
C GLU A 259 -7.52 -7.23 15.08
N ASP A 260 -6.65 -6.60 14.30
CA ASP A 260 -6.66 -5.16 14.03
C ASP A 260 -7.97 -4.67 13.41
N TYR A 261 -8.40 -5.29 12.32
CA TYR A 261 -9.59 -4.83 11.60
C TYR A 261 -10.87 -5.13 12.34
N VAL A 262 -10.90 -6.14 13.20
CA VAL A 262 -12.04 -6.41 14.11
C VAL A 262 -12.14 -5.27 15.14
N ALA A 263 -11.03 -4.87 15.74
CA ALA A 263 -10.99 -3.75 16.69
C ALA A 263 -11.36 -2.42 16.01
N ALA A 264 -10.79 -2.13 14.84
CA ALA A 264 -11.07 -0.92 14.07
C ALA A 264 -12.54 -0.83 13.61
N ALA A 265 -13.13 -1.93 13.13
CA ALA A 265 -14.55 -1.98 12.76
C ALA A 265 -15.47 -1.78 13.98
N SER A 266 -15.09 -2.31 15.13
CA SER A 266 -15.78 -2.07 16.40
C SER A 266 -15.70 -0.61 16.81
N SER A 267 -14.52 0.02 16.71
CA SER A 267 -14.31 1.45 16.95
C SER A 267 -15.19 2.30 16.02
N HIS A 268 -15.21 1.97 14.71
CA HIS A 268 -16.07 2.65 13.74
C HIS A 268 -17.55 2.61 14.11
N LYS A 269 -18.03 1.46 14.57
CA LYS A 269 -19.41 1.30 15.03
C LYS A 269 -19.67 2.16 16.28
N GLY A 270 -18.71 2.22 17.22
CA GLY A 270 -18.79 3.07 18.41
C GLY A 270 -18.89 4.56 18.05
N LEU A 271 -18.03 5.06 17.14
CA LEU A 271 -18.05 6.44 16.65
C LEU A 271 -19.39 6.80 16.00
N ARG A 272 -19.95 5.90 15.21
CA ARG A 272 -21.27 6.11 14.56
C ARG A 272 -22.45 6.13 15.52
N SER A 273 -22.28 5.68 16.75
CA SER A 273 -23.36 5.73 17.76
C SER A 273 -23.68 7.14 18.21
N GLY A 274 -22.77 8.11 17.97
CA GLY A 274 -22.91 9.49 18.44
C GLY A 274 -22.71 9.65 19.95
N ASN A 275 -22.16 8.64 20.64
CA ASN A 275 -21.85 8.72 22.06
C ASN A 275 -20.38 9.08 22.36
N ILE A 276 -19.59 9.26 21.32
CA ILE A 276 -18.17 9.66 21.40
C ILE A 276 -17.98 10.86 20.48
N ASP A 277 -17.56 12.00 21.06
CA ASP A 277 -17.40 13.25 20.32
C ASP A 277 -16.06 13.33 19.60
N TYR A 278 -15.02 12.67 20.11
CA TYR A 278 -13.66 12.66 19.55
C TYR A 278 -12.90 11.39 19.90
N LEU A 279 -11.87 11.08 19.10
CA LEU A 279 -10.84 10.09 19.40
C LEU A 279 -9.67 10.79 20.09
N THR A 280 -9.01 10.09 21.00
CA THR A 280 -7.82 10.60 21.69
C THR A 280 -6.59 9.83 21.22
N PHE A 281 -5.58 10.54 20.71
CA PHE A 281 -4.27 10.00 20.40
C PHE A 281 -3.28 10.39 21.51
N GLY A 282 -2.48 9.42 21.94
CA GLY A 282 -1.46 9.62 22.97
C GLY A 282 -0.24 10.38 22.43
N LYS A 283 0.58 10.93 23.34
CA LYS A 283 1.86 11.58 22.98
C LYS A 283 2.86 10.62 22.33
N ASN A 284 2.73 9.34 22.60
CA ASN A 284 3.53 8.25 22.04
C ASN A 284 3.00 7.73 20.69
N GLU A 285 2.01 8.41 20.09
CA GLU A 285 1.39 8.05 18.81
C GLU A 285 1.65 9.13 17.73
N PRO A 286 2.90 9.60 17.53
CA PRO A 286 3.21 10.71 16.63
C PRO A 286 2.86 10.41 15.18
N ALA A 287 2.86 9.14 14.76
CA ALA A 287 2.48 8.74 13.41
C ALA A 287 0.99 9.02 13.15
N LEU A 288 0.11 8.77 14.12
CA LEU A 288 -1.32 9.08 14.01
C LEU A 288 -1.55 10.60 13.93
N HIS A 289 -0.86 11.38 14.78
CA HIS A 289 -0.93 12.84 14.73
C HIS A 289 -0.50 13.38 13.36
N HIS A 290 0.62 12.91 12.83
CA HIS A 290 1.11 13.29 11.51
C HIS A 290 0.12 12.91 10.42
N TYR A 291 -0.33 11.65 10.38
CA TYR A 291 -1.25 11.13 9.38
C TYR A 291 -2.55 11.94 9.31
N HIS A 292 -3.21 12.14 10.45
CA HIS A 292 -4.48 12.87 10.50
C HIS A 292 -4.32 14.34 10.13
N ASN A 293 -3.24 15.00 10.55
CA ASN A 293 -2.98 16.38 10.19
C ASN A 293 -2.64 16.55 8.71
N THR A 294 -1.80 15.70 8.15
CA THR A 294 -1.49 15.65 6.71
C THR A 294 -2.78 15.50 5.88
N TYR A 295 -3.68 14.63 6.33
CA TYR A 295 -4.96 14.42 5.64
C TYR A 295 -5.87 15.68 5.72
N ARG A 296 -5.92 16.31 6.87
CA ARG A 296 -6.69 17.54 7.06
C ARG A 296 -6.16 18.69 6.18
N GLU A 297 -4.85 18.87 6.15
CA GLU A 297 -4.18 19.88 5.33
C GLU A 297 -4.43 19.63 3.83
N ALA A 298 -4.32 18.40 3.36
CA ALA A 298 -4.62 18.04 1.97
C ALA A 298 -6.09 18.31 1.58
N LEU A 299 -7.00 18.33 2.55
CA LEU A 299 -8.41 18.69 2.37
C LEU A 299 -8.70 20.18 2.62
N GLY A 300 -7.68 21.00 2.89
CA GLY A 300 -7.84 22.41 3.23
C GLY A 300 -8.47 22.66 4.61
N MET A 301 -8.39 21.69 5.50
CA MET A 301 -8.88 21.79 6.88
C MET A 301 -7.75 22.25 7.81
N GLN A 302 -8.10 22.91 8.89
CA GLN A 302 -7.14 23.29 9.92
C GLN A 302 -6.56 22.05 10.61
N SER A 303 -5.23 22.04 10.82
CA SER A 303 -4.54 21.00 11.60
C SER A 303 -5.06 20.95 13.04
N LEU A 304 -5.09 19.76 13.61
CA LEU A 304 -5.44 19.57 15.01
C LEU A 304 -4.28 20.05 15.90
N PRO A 305 -4.57 20.77 16.99
CA PRO A 305 -3.52 21.17 17.92
C PRO A 305 -2.93 19.93 18.60
N LEU A 306 -1.61 19.95 18.82
CA LEU A 306 -0.98 19.10 19.81
C LEU A 306 -1.17 19.81 21.16
N GLU A 307 -1.90 19.21 22.09
CA GLU A 307 -1.95 19.75 23.44
C GLU A 307 -0.60 19.58 24.11
N GLU A 308 0.05 20.71 24.44
CA GLU A 308 1.22 20.72 25.30
C GLU A 308 0.78 20.28 26.69
N ALA A 309 1.37 19.24 27.23
CA ALA A 309 1.09 18.73 28.57
C ALA A 309 1.99 19.37 29.60
#